data_e9c7f4f642da442f2dc7a075b5525442
#
_entry.id   e9c7f4f642da442f2dc7a075b5525442
#
_cell.length_a   1.000
_cell.length_b   1.000
_cell.length_c   1.000
_cell.angle_alpha   90.00
_cell.angle_beta   90.00
_cell.angle_gamma   90.00
#
_symmetry.space_group_name_H-M   'P 1'
#
loop_
_entity.id
_entity.type
_entity.pdbx_description
1 polymer ?
#
loop_
_entity_poly.entity_id
_entity_poly.type
_entity_poly.pdbx_seq_one_letter_code
_entity_poly.pdbx_strand_id
1 'polypeptide(L)'
;WLGILRASPVVGRPGARQPLILDRRGRLYLYRYWEYEHRLAEDLSRRAGEPVATVDEARLRADLDRLFPRHPQLTGPDWQKVAAAVAALKRVCIISGGPGTGKTSTVLKILALLTGQTDGRPLRIALAAPTGKAAARLQEAIRAAKPTLGLEPERLAQIPEEASTLHRLLGARPDSVYFRHNRDDPLSVDVLVVDEVSMVGLALMAKTVDALPSAARLILLGDKDQLASVDAGAVLGDLCFGGGRFSPEFRARLATLTGEALPRGRITPSPLADAIVLLRHSYRFGAASGIGRWPRDSNLRNLIVGAPKLRQPVFAQALSGGVDGL
;
A
#
# COMPACT_ATOMS: atom_id res chain seq x y z
N TRP A 1 30.53 7.81 21.56
CA TRP A 1 29.19 8.36 21.80
C TRP A 1 28.15 7.25 22.03
N LEU A 2 28.22 6.09 21.32
CA LEU A 2 27.29 4.96 21.55
C LEU A 2 27.35 4.41 22.98
N GLY A 3 28.53 4.33 23.58
CA GLY A 3 28.71 3.91 24.97
C GLY A 3 28.02 4.85 25.96
N ILE A 4 28.16 6.17 25.75
CA ILE A 4 27.49 7.19 26.56
C ILE A 4 25.97 7.08 26.45
N LEU A 5 25.44 6.91 25.24
CA LEU A 5 23.99 6.72 25.04
C LEU A 5 23.47 5.47 25.75
N ARG A 6 24.20 4.35 25.65
CA ARG A 6 23.80 3.09 26.31
C ARG A 6 23.81 3.16 27.83
N ALA A 7 24.62 4.01 28.40
CA ALA A 7 24.69 4.24 29.84
C ALA A 7 23.68 5.27 30.37
N SER A 8 22.98 5.97 29.45
CA SER A 8 22.03 7.01 29.84
C SER A 8 20.71 6.39 30.34
N PRO A 9 20.17 6.85 31.50
CA PRO A 9 18.90 6.31 32.04
C PRO A 9 17.69 6.65 31.17
N VAL A 10 17.77 7.61 30.24
CA VAL A 10 16.69 7.98 29.32
C VAL A 10 16.74 7.21 27.99
N VAL A 11 17.75 6.38 27.79
CA VAL A 11 17.94 5.57 26.57
C VAL A 11 17.72 4.10 26.89
N GLY A 12 16.71 3.51 26.29
CA GLY A 12 16.38 2.09 26.42
C GLY A 12 16.77 1.30 25.18
N ARG A 13 16.69 -0.02 25.31
CA ARG A 13 16.77 -0.98 24.20
C ARG A 13 15.38 -1.17 23.57
N PRO A 14 15.28 -1.75 22.37
CA PRO A 14 14.00 -2.19 21.81
C PRO A 14 13.16 -2.96 22.84
N GLY A 15 11.89 -2.60 22.97
CA GLY A 15 10.96 -3.16 23.98
C GLY A 15 10.97 -2.45 25.34
N ALA A 16 11.94 -1.61 25.64
CA ALA A 16 11.97 -0.82 26.87
C ALA A 16 11.07 0.43 26.77
N ARG A 17 10.59 0.94 27.92
CA ARG A 17 9.71 2.12 27.98
C ARG A 17 10.47 3.39 28.40
N GLN A 18 11.65 3.63 27.82
CA GLN A 18 12.39 4.87 27.99
C GLN A 18 12.02 5.89 26.93
N PRO A 19 12.21 7.19 27.16
CA PRO A 19 11.91 8.27 26.20
C PRO A 19 12.60 8.11 24.85
N LEU A 20 13.80 7.52 24.86
CA LEU A 20 14.61 7.24 23.67
C LEU A 20 14.90 5.75 23.55
N ILE A 21 14.87 5.23 22.34
CA ILE A 21 15.22 3.83 22.03
C ILE A 21 16.45 3.81 21.13
N LEU A 22 17.48 3.08 21.58
CA LEU A 22 18.69 2.83 20.80
C LEU A 22 18.64 1.39 20.28
N ASP A 23 18.53 1.21 18.98
CA ASP A 23 18.49 -0.13 18.37
C ASP A 23 19.89 -0.79 18.31
N ARG A 24 19.91 -2.08 17.91
CA ARG A 24 21.16 -2.84 17.78
C ARG A 24 22.11 -2.29 16.70
N ARG A 25 21.59 -1.49 15.76
CA ARG A 25 22.35 -0.86 14.68
C ARG A 25 22.85 0.54 15.02
N GLY A 26 22.64 0.99 16.27
CA GLY A 26 23.06 2.29 16.76
C GLY A 26 22.18 3.45 16.29
N ARG A 27 20.93 3.19 15.91
CA ARG A 27 19.95 4.22 15.56
C ARG A 27 19.19 4.62 16.81
N LEU A 28 19.04 5.93 17.01
CA LEU A 28 18.34 6.52 18.15
C LEU A 28 16.98 7.05 17.70
N TYR A 29 15.94 6.63 18.40
CA TYR A 29 14.55 7.00 18.16
C TYR A 29 13.94 7.67 19.37
N LEU A 30 12.97 8.54 19.16
CA LEU A 30 11.96 8.79 20.18
C LEU A 30 11.11 7.51 20.34
N TYR A 31 10.84 7.07 21.56
CA TYR A 31 10.06 5.86 21.88
C TYR A 31 8.80 5.76 21.04
N ARG A 32 8.03 6.86 20.97
CA ARG A 32 6.76 6.92 20.21
C ARG A 32 6.92 6.55 18.74
N TYR A 33 7.98 7.04 18.06
CA TYR A 33 8.20 6.75 16.64
C TYR A 33 8.72 5.34 16.43
N TRP A 34 9.57 4.85 17.34
CA TRP A 34 10.00 3.45 17.32
C TRP A 34 8.80 2.51 17.48
N GLU A 35 7.89 2.79 18.38
CA GLU A 35 6.68 1.98 18.61
C GLU A 35 5.76 2.00 17.40
N TYR A 36 5.52 3.15 16.76
CA TYR A 36 4.72 3.24 15.54
C TYR A 36 5.34 2.42 14.41
N GLU A 37 6.66 2.53 14.20
CA GLU A 37 7.36 1.79 13.16
C GLU A 37 7.26 0.29 13.38
N HIS A 38 7.52 -0.15 14.60
CA HIS A 38 7.52 -1.55 14.99
C HIS A 38 6.13 -2.19 14.83
N ARG A 39 5.10 -1.60 15.41
CA ARG A 39 3.71 -2.08 15.30
C ARG A 39 3.21 -2.10 13.87
N LEU A 40 3.50 -1.05 13.10
CA LEU A 40 3.11 -1.00 11.70
C LEU A 40 3.76 -2.11 10.88
N ALA A 41 5.07 -2.36 11.10
CA ALA A 41 5.80 -3.43 10.44
C ALA A 41 5.24 -4.82 10.78
N GLU A 42 4.96 -5.08 12.05
CA GLU A 42 4.36 -6.34 12.52
C GLU A 42 2.97 -6.55 11.93
N ASP A 43 2.08 -5.57 12.03
CA ASP A 43 0.71 -5.69 11.54
C ASP A 43 0.64 -5.87 10.02
N LEU A 44 1.44 -5.12 9.25
CA LEU A 44 1.50 -5.28 7.80
C LEU A 44 2.10 -6.63 7.39
N SER A 45 3.16 -7.09 8.08
CA SER A 45 3.80 -8.39 7.82
C SER A 45 2.83 -9.53 8.10
N ARG A 46 2.14 -9.49 9.23
CA ARG A 46 1.12 -10.47 9.60
C ARG A 46 0.01 -10.53 8.55
N ARG A 47 -0.58 -9.39 8.20
CA ARG A 47 -1.65 -9.31 7.19
C ARG A 47 -1.20 -9.80 5.81
N ALA A 48 0.03 -9.52 5.41
CA ALA A 48 0.58 -9.97 4.12
C ALA A 48 0.83 -11.48 4.08
N GLY A 49 1.15 -12.09 5.23
CA GLY A 49 1.37 -13.54 5.37
C GLY A 49 0.08 -14.33 5.53
N GLU A 50 -0.99 -13.72 6.05
CA GLU A 50 -2.27 -14.41 6.25
C GLU A 50 -2.98 -14.68 4.91
N PRO A 51 -3.42 -15.92 4.66
CA PRO A 51 -4.19 -16.23 3.46
C PRO A 51 -5.56 -15.52 3.53
N VAL A 52 -6.04 -15.12 2.37
CA VAL A 52 -7.44 -14.72 2.22
C VAL A 52 -8.29 -15.98 2.20
N ALA A 53 -9.35 -15.99 3.02
CA ALA A 53 -10.34 -17.07 2.98
C ALA A 53 -10.90 -17.19 1.55
N THR A 54 -11.20 -18.41 1.14
CA THR A 54 -11.72 -18.88 -0.13
C THR A 54 -11.91 -17.82 -1.24
N VAL A 55 -10.98 -17.83 -2.20
CA VAL A 55 -11.13 -17.08 -3.47
C VAL A 55 -11.53 -18.08 -4.54
N ASP A 56 -12.64 -17.84 -5.21
CA ASP A 56 -13.00 -18.58 -6.42
C ASP A 56 -12.08 -18.16 -7.57
N GLU A 57 -11.04 -18.94 -7.82
CA GLU A 57 -10.03 -18.62 -8.84
C GLU A 57 -10.58 -18.66 -10.27
N ALA A 58 -11.58 -19.49 -10.56
CA ALA A 58 -12.21 -19.55 -11.87
C ALA A 58 -12.98 -18.25 -12.16
N ARG A 59 -13.79 -17.84 -11.20
CA ARG A 59 -14.51 -16.57 -11.25
C ARG A 59 -13.56 -15.36 -11.26
N LEU A 60 -12.53 -15.41 -10.43
CA LEU A 60 -11.48 -14.36 -10.40
C LEU A 60 -10.84 -14.17 -11.76
N ARG A 61 -10.46 -15.26 -12.43
CA ARG A 61 -9.87 -15.23 -13.77
C ARG A 61 -10.83 -14.63 -14.79
N ALA A 62 -12.08 -15.07 -14.81
CA ALA A 62 -13.09 -14.55 -15.74
C ALA A 62 -13.34 -13.04 -15.53
N ASP A 63 -13.44 -12.60 -14.26
CA ASP A 63 -13.62 -11.18 -13.95
C ASP A 63 -12.36 -10.35 -14.29
N LEU A 64 -11.15 -10.89 -14.10
CA LEU A 64 -9.90 -10.24 -14.51
C LEU A 64 -9.85 -10.05 -16.02
N ASP A 65 -10.21 -11.08 -16.81
CA ASP A 65 -10.21 -10.99 -18.27
C ASP A 65 -11.24 -9.97 -18.78
N ARG A 66 -12.41 -9.92 -18.16
CA ARG A 66 -13.47 -8.97 -18.49
C ARG A 66 -13.13 -7.53 -18.13
N LEU A 67 -12.61 -7.28 -16.92
CA LEU A 67 -12.35 -5.92 -16.40
C LEU A 67 -11.05 -5.33 -16.94
N PHE A 68 -10.09 -6.16 -17.36
CA PHE A 68 -8.80 -5.73 -17.86
C PHE A 68 -8.53 -6.30 -19.27
N PRO A 69 -9.32 -5.88 -20.30
CA PRO A 69 -9.03 -6.27 -21.67
C PRO A 69 -7.65 -5.76 -22.06
N ARG A 70 -6.89 -6.58 -22.79
CA ARG A 70 -5.51 -6.23 -23.18
C ARG A 70 -5.50 -4.96 -24.04
N HIS A 71 -4.75 -3.96 -23.58
CA HIS A 71 -4.60 -2.71 -24.32
C HIS A 71 -3.62 -2.92 -25.49
N PRO A 72 -3.95 -2.51 -26.74
CA PRO A 72 -3.11 -2.76 -27.92
C PRO A 72 -1.68 -2.20 -27.84
N GLN A 73 -1.49 -1.09 -27.12
CA GLN A 73 -0.18 -0.42 -26.95
C GLN A 73 0.66 -1.01 -25.81
N LEU A 74 0.18 -2.05 -25.12
CA LEU A 74 0.88 -2.62 -23.99
C LEU A 74 1.95 -3.62 -24.46
N THR A 75 3.22 -3.29 -24.28
CA THR A 75 4.38 -4.10 -24.71
C THR A 75 4.91 -5.05 -23.63
N GLY A 76 4.21 -5.24 -22.54
CA GLY A 76 4.63 -6.10 -21.42
C GLY A 76 3.43 -6.58 -20.61
N PRO A 77 3.66 -7.07 -19.37
CA PRO A 77 2.58 -7.47 -18.49
C PRO A 77 1.64 -6.30 -18.16
N ASP A 78 0.35 -6.59 -18.11
CA ASP A 78 -0.64 -5.65 -17.57
C ASP A 78 -0.54 -5.60 -16.04
N TRP A 79 0.24 -4.63 -15.56
CA TRP A 79 0.45 -4.46 -14.13
C TRP A 79 -0.81 -4.00 -13.38
N GLN A 80 -1.82 -3.44 -14.06
CA GLN A 80 -3.11 -3.13 -13.44
C GLN A 80 -3.89 -4.43 -13.18
N LYS A 81 -3.91 -5.36 -14.14
CA LYS A 81 -4.51 -6.69 -14.00
C LYS A 81 -3.82 -7.49 -12.90
N VAL A 82 -2.47 -7.45 -12.86
CA VAL A 82 -1.67 -8.07 -11.80
C VAL A 82 -2.00 -7.47 -10.43
N ALA A 83 -2.12 -6.14 -10.32
CA ALA A 83 -2.48 -5.48 -9.07
C ALA A 83 -3.87 -5.92 -8.57
N ALA A 84 -4.81 -6.09 -9.47
CA ALA A 84 -6.15 -6.58 -9.14
C ALA A 84 -6.13 -8.03 -8.63
N ALA A 85 -5.34 -8.90 -9.24
CA ALA A 85 -5.15 -10.27 -8.76
C ALA A 85 -4.48 -10.29 -7.38
N VAL A 86 -3.44 -9.47 -7.15
CA VAL A 86 -2.80 -9.35 -5.82
C VAL A 86 -3.80 -8.87 -4.76
N ALA A 87 -4.60 -7.84 -5.06
CA ALA A 87 -5.60 -7.31 -4.13
C ALA A 87 -6.70 -8.33 -3.78
N ALA A 88 -7.03 -9.24 -4.71
CA ALA A 88 -7.97 -10.32 -4.46
C ALA A 88 -7.37 -11.43 -3.57
N LEU A 89 -6.07 -11.73 -3.74
CA LEU A 89 -5.39 -12.85 -3.11
C LEU A 89 -4.73 -12.50 -1.76
N LYS A 90 -4.51 -11.22 -1.47
CA LYS A 90 -3.80 -10.75 -0.27
C LYS A 90 -4.67 -9.81 0.57
N ARG A 91 -4.43 -9.77 1.89
CA ARG A 91 -5.10 -8.82 2.78
C ARG A 91 -4.48 -7.43 2.71
N VAL A 92 -3.23 -7.31 2.25
CA VAL A 92 -2.55 -6.05 1.98
C VAL A 92 -2.15 -6.01 0.52
N CYS A 93 -2.46 -4.91 -0.18
CA CYS A 93 -2.00 -4.65 -1.53
C CYS A 93 -1.51 -3.21 -1.62
N ILE A 94 -0.25 -3.03 -2.00
CA ILE A 94 0.40 -1.73 -2.15
C ILE A 94 0.62 -1.50 -3.64
N ILE A 95 -0.02 -0.48 -4.19
CA ILE A 95 0.04 -0.14 -5.61
C ILE A 95 0.76 1.20 -5.76
N SER A 96 1.98 1.16 -6.25
CA SER A 96 2.74 2.36 -6.52
C SER A 96 2.87 2.61 -8.03
N GLY A 97 2.68 3.85 -8.42
CA GLY A 97 2.84 4.26 -9.83
C GLY A 97 2.83 5.77 -9.98
N GLY A 98 3.53 6.26 -10.98
CA GLY A 98 3.60 7.68 -11.29
C GLY A 98 2.26 8.26 -11.77
N PRO A 99 2.23 9.56 -12.06
CA PRO A 99 1.06 10.21 -12.64
C PRO A 99 0.65 9.55 -13.96
N GLY A 100 -0.66 9.37 -14.16
CA GLY A 100 -1.21 8.82 -15.40
C GLY A 100 -1.08 7.30 -15.56
N THR A 101 -0.62 6.56 -14.55
CA THR A 101 -0.55 5.09 -14.59
C THR A 101 -1.90 4.41 -14.34
N GLY A 102 -2.97 5.17 -14.12
CA GLY A 102 -4.32 4.64 -13.95
C GLY A 102 -4.61 4.04 -12.58
N LYS A 103 -3.93 4.50 -11.51
CA LYS A 103 -4.16 4.02 -10.12
C LYS A 103 -5.64 3.98 -9.73
N THR A 104 -6.35 5.10 -9.89
CA THR A 104 -7.76 5.22 -9.49
C THR A 104 -8.67 4.31 -10.32
N SER A 105 -8.44 4.21 -11.64
CA SER A 105 -9.15 3.27 -12.50
C SER A 105 -8.89 1.82 -12.10
N THR A 106 -7.65 1.49 -11.75
CA THR A 106 -7.27 0.15 -11.24
C THR A 106 -8.02 -0.19 -9.96
N VAL A 107 -8.08 0.75 -9.01
CA VAL A 107 -8.83 0.55 -7.74
C VAL A 107 -10.30 0.30 -7.98
N LEU A 108 -10.93 1.08 -8.83
CA LEU A 108 -12.34 0.90 -9.14
C LEU A 108 -12.62 -0.52 -9.68
N LYS A 109 -11.77 -1.01 -10.58
CA LYS A 109 -11.85 -2.38 -11.10
C LYS A 109 -11.55 -3.43 -10.03
N ILE A 110 -10.63 -3.16 -9.10
CA ILE A 110 -10.38 -4.01 -7.93
C ILE A 110 -11.63 -4.11 -7.06
N LEU A 111 -12.29 -3.00 -6.76
CA LEU A 111 -13.52 -3.00 -5.97
C LEU A 111 -14.62 -3.79 -6.68
N ALA A 112 -14.78 -3.60 -7.99
CA ALA A 112 -15.70 -4.38 -8.83
C ALA A 112 -15.40 -5.89 -8.78
N LEU A 113 -14.14 -6.26 -8.76
CA LEU A 113 -13.71 -7.65 -8.66
C LEU A 113 -13.99 -8.20 -7.27
N LEU A 114 -13.67 -7.47 -6.20
CA LEU A 114 -13.90 -7.90 -4.83
C LEU A 114 -15.39 -8.09 -4.51
N THR A 115 -16.27 -7.21 -4.99
CA THR A 115 -17.73 -7.38 -4.84
C THR A 115 -18.25 -8.61 -5.57
N GLY A 116 -17.55 -9.07 -6.60
CA GLY A 116 -17.87 -10.32 -7.30
C GLY A 116 -17.44 -11.58 -6.56
N GLN A 117 -16.51 -11.51 -5.61
CA GLN A 117 -15.99 -12.67 -4.87
C GLN A 117 -16.74 -12.96 -3.56
N THR A 118 -17.79 -12.23 -3.29
CA THR A 118 -18.65 -12.48 -2.11
C THR A 118 -19.87 -13.28 -2.51
N ASP A 119 -20.24 -14.26 -1.70
CA ASP A 119 -21.43 -15.10 -1.88
C ASP A 119 -22.72 -14.34 -1.52
N GLY A 120 -22.94 -13.19 -2.18
CA GLY A 120 -24.10 -12.33 -1.96
C GLY A 120 -24.02 -11.40 -0.75
N ARG A 121 -23.00 -11.51 0.09
CA ARG A 121 -22.83 -10.60 1.23
C ARG A 121 -22.22 -9.26 0.76
N PRO A 122 -22.87 -8.11 1.00
CA PRO A 122 -22.30 -6.80 0.68
C PRO A 122 -21.03 -6.53 1.47
N LEU A 123 -19.99 -6.02 0.78
CA LEU A 123 -18.77 -5.57 1.42
C LEU A 123 -18.92 -4.15 1.97
N ARG A 124 -18.48 -3.93 3.19
CA ARG A 124 -18.34 -2.58 3.77
C ARG A 124 -17.01 -2.01 3.30
N ILE A 125 -17.05 -1.14 2.31
CA ILE A 125 -15.89 -0.55 1.68
C ILE A 125 -15.76 0.89 2.15
N ALA A 126 -14.57 1.30 2.60
CA ALA A 126 -14.24 2.69 2.88
C ALA A 126 -13.15 3.19 1.93
N LEU A 127 -13.34 4.43 1.43
CA LEU A 127 -12.38 5.14 0.60
C LEU A 127 -11.84 6.33 1.39
N ALA A 128 -10.53 6.45 1.48
CA ALA A 128 -9.89 7.51 2.24
C ALA A 128 -8.67 8.11 1.53
N ALA A 129 -8.32 9.33 1.92
CA ALA A 129 -7.11 10.02 1.49
C ALA A 129 -6.56 10.89 2.63
N PRO A 130 -5.28 11.32 2.61
CA PRO A 130 -4.72 12.14 3.67
C PRO A 130 -5.33 13.55 3.76
N THR A 131 -5.78 14.12 2.64
CA THR A 131 -6.30 15.49 2.59
C THR A 131 -7.70 15.54 1.97
N GLY A 132 -8.49 16.59 2.30
CA GLY A 132 -9.81 16.81 1.72
C GLY A 132 -9.78 16.94 0.20
N LYS A 133 -8.77 17.62 -0.35
CA LYS A 133 -8.58 17.75 -1.80
C LYS A 133 -8.33 16.41 -2.48
N ALA A 134 -7.52 15.54 -1.88
CA ALA A 134 -7.27 14.20 -2.41
C ALA A 134 -8.53 13.32 -2.32
N ALA A 135 -9.27 13.39 -1.20
CA ALA A 135 -10.54 12.66 -1.04
C ALA A 135 -11.57 13.09 -2.09
N ALA A 136 -11.75 14.41 -2.31
CA ALA A 136 -12.66 14.92 -3.34
C ALA A 136 -12.29 14.44 -4.75
N ARG A 137 -10.99 14.46 -5.10
CA ARG A 137 -10.50 13.94 -6.39
C ARG A 137 -10.75 12.45 -6.57
N LEU A 138 -10.54 11.66 -5.51
CA LEU A 138 -10.82 10.23 -5.51
C LEU A 138 -12.31 9.99 -5.76
N GLN A 139 -13.17 10.71 -5.05
CA GLN A 139 -14.62 10.64 -5.20
C GLN A 139 -15.09 10.98 -6.62
N GLU A 140 -14.62 12.11 -7.18
CA GLU A 140 -14.94 12.53 -8.55
C GLU A 140 -14.50 11.47 -9.57
N ALA A 141 -13.28 10.95 -9.43
CA ALA A 141 -12.74 9.94 -10.35
C ALA A 141 -13.52 8.62 -10.29
N ILE A 142 -13.97 8.20 -9.11
CA ILE A 142 -14.81 7.01 -8.95
C ILE A 142 -16.20 7.24 -9.56
N ARG A 143 -16.84 8.36 -9.29
CA ARG A 143 -18.15 8.71 -9.88
C ARG A 143 -18.10 8.71 -11.41
N ALA A 144 -17.06 9.31 -11.98
CA ALA A 144 -16.91 9.40 -13.42
C ALA A 144 -16.66 8.02 -14.07
N ALA A 145 -15.89 7.15 -13.42
CA ALA A 145 -15.50 5.88 -14.00
C ALA A 145 -16.44 4.70 -13.66
N LYS A 146 -17.22 4.80 -12.58
CA LYS A 146 -18.12 3.73 -12.12
C LYS A 146 -19.11 3.26 -13.18
N PRO A 147 -19.79 4.13 -13.97
CA PRO A 147 -20.70 3.71 -15.02
C PRO A 147 -20.02 2.93 -16.16
N THR A 148 -18.72 3.11 -16.36
CA THR A 148 -17.97 2.46 -17.45
C THR A 148 -17.59 1.02 -17.15
N LEU A 149 -17.86 0.50 -15.94
CA LEU A 149 -17.51 -0.86 -15.55
C LEU A 149 -18.36 -1.94 -16.23
N GLY A 150 -19.53 -1.61 -16.75
CA GLY A 150 -20.44 -2.58 -17.36
C GLY A 150 -20.88 -3.67 -16.39
N LEU A 151 -21.13 -3.31 -15.13
CA LEU A 151 -21.63 -4.20 -14.08
C LEU A 151 -23.13 -4.03 -13.87
N GLU A 152 -23.77 -5.08 -13.35
CA GLU A 152 -25.16 -5.02 -12.91
C GLU A 152 -25.35 -3.92 -11.84
N PRO A 153 -26.52 -3.25 -11.82
CA PRO A 153 -26.79 -2.15 -10.89
C PRO A 153 -26.58 -2.50 -9.42
N GLU A 154 -26.92 -3.73 -9.01
CA GLU A 154 -26.76 -4.21 -7.63
C GLU A 154 -25.28 -4.31 -7.22
N ARG A 155 -24.42 -4.73 -8.14
CA ARG A 155 -22.95 -4.75 -7.92
C ARG A 155 -22.37 -3.35 -7.91
N LEU A 156 -22.82 -2.47 -8.81
CA LEU A 156 -22.41 -1.08 -8.81
C LEU A 156 -22.79 -0.37 -7.51
N ALA A 157 -23.99 -0.64 -6.96
CA ALA A 157 -24.43 -0.04 -5.71
C ALA A 157 -23.53 -0.37 -4.51
N GLN A 158 -22.84 -1.52 -4.52
CA GLN A 158 -21.91 -1.91 -3.46
C GLN A 158 -20.58 -1.11 -3.47
N ILE A 159 -20.25 -0.46 -4.58
CA ILE A 159 -19.04 0.35 -4.69
C ILE A 159 -19.36 1.77 -4.21
N PRO A 160 -18.78 2.22 -3.06
CA PRO A 160 -19.04 3.56 -2.55
C PRO A 160 -18.48 4.62 -3.49
N GLU A 161 -19.16 5.74 -3.54
CA GLU A 161 -18.70 6.93 -4.26
C GLU A 161 -18.08 7.95 -3.33
N GLU A 162 -18.46 7.93 -2.05
CA GLU A 162 -17.95 8.88 -1.07
C GLU A 162 -16.56 8.50 -0.59
N ALA A 163 -15.68 9.47 -0.54
CA ALA A 163 -14.36 9.34 0.06
C ALA A 163 -14.19 10.36 1.18
N SER A 164 -13.49 9.99 2.23
CA SER A 164 -13.23 10.85 3.39
C SER A 164 -11.74 11.06 3.61
N THR A 165 -11.40 12.02 4.49
CA THR A 165 -10.02 12.09 4.98
C THR A 165 -9.76 10.97 6.01
N LEU A 166 -8.50 10.49 6.12
CA LEU A 166 -8.12 9.54 7.15
C LEU A 166 -8.49 10.02 8.55
N HIS A 167 -8.31 11.31 8.83
CA HIS A 167 -8.69 11.91 10.11
C HIS A 167 -10.19 11.78 10.40
N ARG A 168 -11.03 12.06 9.40
CA ARG A 168 -12.49 11.92 9.53
C ARG A 168 -12.89 10.46 9.70
N LEU A 169 -12.30 9.56 8.90
CA LEU A 169 -12.54 8.12 8.97
C LEU A 169 -12.21 7.56 10.35
N LEU A 170 -11.06 7.95 10.91
CA LEU A 170 -10.62 7.50 12.24
C LEU A 170 -11.39 8.18 13.38
N GLY A 171 -12.22 9.18 13.10
CA GLY A 171 -12.97 9.92 14.11
C GLY A 171 -12.05 10.82 14.94
N ALA A 172 -11.41 11.79 14.27
CA ALA A 172 -10.62 12.82 14.96
C ALA A 172 -11.47 13.55 16.01
N ARG A 173 -10.88 13.74 17.20
CA ARG A 173 -11.51 14.45 18.32
C ARG A 173 -10.83 15.80 18.49
N PRO A 174 -11.59 16.89 18.70
CA PRO A 174 -11.00 18.17 19.10
C PRO A 174 -10.14 17.98 20.36
N ASP A 175 -9.02 18.66 20.41
CA ASP A 175 -8.11 18.70 21.56
C ASP A 175 -7.54 17.35 22.01
N SER A 176 -7.54 16.33 21.13
CA SER A 176 -7.00 15.01 21.41
C SER A 176 -6.07 14.53 20.30
N VAL A 177 -4.95 13.93 20.70
CA VAL A 177 -4.05 13.20 19.80
C VAL A 177 -4.55 11.79 19.47
N TYR A 178 -5.62 11.35 20.13
CA TYR A 178 -6.22 10.04 19.95
C TYR A 178 -7.45 10.12 19.06
N PHE A 179 -7.59 9.13 18.19
CA PHE A 179 -8.80 8.94 17.39
C PHE A 179 -9.84 8.12 18.13
N ARG A 180 -11.10 8.19 17.67
CA ARG A 180 -12.18 7.34 18.15
C ARG A 180 -11.85 5.87 17.83
N HIS A 181 -11.57 5.61 16.53
CA HIS A 181 -11.27 4.26 16.08
C HIS A 181 -9.79 3.93 16.31
N ASN A 182 -9.57 2.77 16.89
CA ASN A 182 -8.28 2.22 17.28
C ASN A 182 -8.41 0.68 17.38
N ARG A 183 -7.44 0.00 17.98
CA ARG A 183 -7.45 -1.46 18.14
C ARG A 183 -8.62 -1.96 18.98
N ASP A 184 -9.07 -1.21 20.00
CA ASP A 184 -10.14 -1.59 20.93
C ASP A 184 -11.53 -1.25 20.35
N ASP A 185 -11.63 -0.23 19.51
CA ASP A 185 -12.84 0.18 18.75
C ASP A 185 -12.52 0.26 17.26
N PRO A 186 -12.36 -0.87 16.55
CA PRO A 186 -11.94 -0.88 15.15
C PRO A 186 -13.01 -0.32 14.21
N LEU A 187 -12.55 0.05 13.03
CA LEU A 187 -13.42 0.47 11.93
C LEU A 187 -14.36 -0.65 11.52
N SER A 188 -15.60 -0.31 11.19
CA SER A 188 -16.58 -1.28 10.68
C SER A 188 -16.45 -1.44 9.16
N VAL A 189 -15.31 -1.97 8.69
CA VAL A 189 -14.99 -2.12 7.26
C VAL A 189 -14.46 -3.52 6.93
N ASP A 190 -14.75 -3.99 5.72
CA ASP A 190 -14.19 -5.21 5.14
C ASP A 190 -13.05 -4.89 4.16
N VAL A 191 -13.09 -3.69 3.53
CA VAL A 191 -12.05 -3.19 2.62
C VAL A 191 -11.80 -1.71 2.92
N LEU A 192 -10.55 -1.35 3.16
CA LEU A 192 -10.09 0.04 3.22
C LEU A 192 -9.17 0.34 2.05
N VAL A 193 -9.52 1.35 1.28
CA VAL A 193 -8.66 1.93 0.24
C VAL A 193 -8.15 3.27 0.72
N VAL A 194 -6.83 3.45 0.66
CA VAL A 194 -6.18 4.74 0.97
C VAL A 194 -5.43 5.22 -0.27
N ASP A 195 -5.84 6.35 -0.81
CA ASP A 195 -5.15 7.00 -1.93
C ASP A 195 -4.17 8.07 -1.44
N GLU A 196 -3.22 8.45 -2.29
CA GLU A 196 -2.16 9.43 -2.03
C GLU A 196 -1.34 9.11 -0.74
N VAL A 197 -1.02 7.82 -0.54
CA VAL A 197 -0.31 7.35 0.67
C VAL A 197 1.09 7.95 0.81
N SER A 198 1.70 8.45 -0.27
CA SER A 198 2.96 9.20 -0.23
C SER A 198 2.94 10.40 0.72
N MET A 199 1.75 10.97 0.96
CA MET A 199 1.53 12.10 1.87
C MET A 199 1.20 11.68 3.31
N VAL A 200 1.10 10.38 3.60
CA VAL A 200 0.74 9.88 4.94
C VAL A 200 2.00 9.65 5.77
N GLY A 201 2.13 10.36 6.88
CA GLY A 201 3.22 10.16 7.83
C GLY A 201 3.08 8.87 8.65
N LEU A 202 4.19 8.44 9.28
CA LEU A 202 4.28 7.18 10.02
C LEU A 202 3.22 7.06 11.13
N ALA A 203 3.02 8.12 11.91
CA ALA A 203 2.07 8.10 13.03
C ALA A 203 0.62 7.89 12.57
N LEU A 204 0.22 8.57 11.48
CA LEU A 204 -1.14 8.43 10.93
C LEU A 204 -1.34 7.07 10.27
N MET A 205 -0.34 6.55 9.56
CA MET A 205 -0.40 5.21 8.96
C MET A 205 -0.50 4.13 10.04
N ALA A 206 0.33 4.21 11.09
CA ALA A 206 0.28 3.26 12.21
C ALA A 206 -1.10 3.23 12.87
N LYS A 207 -1.67 4.41 13.16
CA LYS A 207 -3.02 4.53 13.74
C LYS A 207 -4.11 4.02 12.78
N THR A 208 -3.94 4.21 11.47
CA THR A 208 -4.88 3.71 10.46
C THR A 208 -4.90 2.18 10.44
N VAL A 209 -3.73 1.56 10.45
CA VAL A 209 -3.60 0.09 10.43
C VAL A 209 -4.04 -0.52 11.76
N ASP A 210 -3.76 0.17 12.88
CA ASP A 210 -4.19 -0.24 14.23
C ASP A 210 -5.72 -0.25 14.40
N ALA A 211 -6.41 0.69 13.75
CA ALA A 211 -7.88 0.77 13.72
C ALA A 211 -8.54 -0.20 12.72
N LEU A 212 -7.77 -0.91 11.90
CA LEU A 212 -8.32 -1.77 10.86
C LEU A 212 -8.58 -3.18 11.40
N PRO A 213 -9.80 -3.76 11.26
CA PRO A 213 -10.09 -5.14 11.65
C PRO A 213 -9.08 -6.13 11.06
N SER A 214 -8.70 -7.18 11.80
CA SER A 214 -7.69 -8.15 11.35
C SER A 214 -8.05 -8.82 10.03
N ALA A 215 -9.33 -9.11 9.80
CA ALA A 215 -9.84 -9.73 8.58
C ALA A 215 -9.97 -8.77 7.40
N ALA A 216 -9.96 -7.45 7.62
CA ALA A 216 -10.16 -6.46 6.58
C ALA A 216 -8.97 -6.40 5.60
N ARG A 217 -9.27 -6.09 4.34
CA ARG A 217 -8.28 -5.82 3.29
C ARG A 217 -7.85 -4.36 3.35
N LEU A 218 -6.55 -4.14 3.13
CA LEU A 218 -5.95 -2.82 3.01
C LEU A 218 -5.33 -2.64 1.63
N ILE A 219 -5.81 -1.65 0.89
CA ILE A 219 -5.30 -1.29 -0.43
C ILE A 219 -4.69 0.11 -0.34
N LEU A 220 -3.39 0.21 -0.52
CA LEU A 220 -2.63 1.45 -0.43
C LEU A 220 -2.20 1.89 -1.83
N LEU A 221 -2.51 3.14 -2.19
CA LEU A 221 -2.18 3.73 -3.47
C LEU A 221 -1.32 4.97 -3.28
N GLY A 222 -0.34 5.12 -4.13
CA GLY A 222 0.50 6.32 -4.11
C GLY A 222 1.59 6.27 -5.17
N ASP A 223 2.53 7.16 -5.05
CA ASP A 223 3.71 7.21 -5.90
C ASP A 223 4.95 7.24 -5.00
N LYS A 224 5.70 6.12 -4.98
CA LYS A 224 6.91 5.98 -4.15
C LYS A 224 8.02 6.98 -4.52
N ASP A 225 7.95 7.55 -5.71
CA ASP A 225 8.93 8.51 -6.25
C ASP A 225 8.49 9.98 -6.04
N GLN A 226 7.28 10.23 -5.51
CA GLN A 226 6.86 11.57 -5.07
C GLN A 226 7.60 12.01 -3.80
N LEU A 227 7.59 13.32 -3.55
CA LEU A 227 8.06 13.91 -2.30
C LEU A 227 7.32 13.24 -1.12
N ALA A 228 8.10 12.82 -0.14
CA ALA A 228 7.58 12.26 1.09
C ALA A 228 6.71 13.29 1.84
N SER A 229 5.87 12.79 2.75
CA SER A 229 5.08 13.63 3.64
C SER A 229 5.97 14.63 4.40
N VAL A 230 5.42 15.78 4.76
CA VAL A 230 6.08 16.75 5.64
C VAL A 230 6.31 16.17 7.03
N ASP A 231 5.43 15.24 7.44
CA ASP A 231 5.57 14.49 8.70
C ASP A 231 6.69 13.45 8.62
N ALA A 232 7.23 13.10 9.78
CA ALA A 232 8.31 12.13 9.89
C ALA A 232 7.94 10.75 9.30
N GLY A 233 8.80 10.23 8.42
CA GLY A 233 8.72 8.89 7.82
C GLY A 233 8.11 8.84 6.43
N ALA A 234 8.90 8.42 5.45
CA ALA A 234 8.48 8.18 4.06
C ALA A 234 7.90 6.76 3.92
N VAL A 235 6.79 6.48 4.60
CA VAL A 235 6.23 5.12 4.77
C VAL A 235 6.07 4.38 3.43
N LEU A 236 5.49 5.02 2.41
CA LEU A 236 5.27 4.36 1.12
C LEU A 236 6.59 4.04 0.40
N GLY A 237 7.56 4.95 0.43
CA GLY A 237 8.88 4.73 -0.16
C GLY A 237 9.59 3.55 0.48
N ASP A 238 9.54 3.47 1.80
CA ASP A 238 10.14 2.41 2.60
C ASP A 238 9.44 1.07 2.37
N LEU A 239 8.09 1.04 2.35
CA LEU A 239 7.31 -0.16 2.03
C LEU A 239 7.62 -0.69 0.63
N CYS A 240 7.75 0.19 -0.37
CA CYS A 240 8.03 -0.18 -1.74
C CYS A 240 9.49 -0.54 -2.01
N PHE A 241 10.38 -0.42 -1.02
CA PHE A 241 11.79 -0.75 -1.19
C PHE A 241 11.98 -2.23 -1.52
N GLY A 242 12.60 -2.53 -2.66
CA GLY A 242 12.76 -3.89 -3.16
C GLY A 242 11.49 -4.56 -3.69
N GLY A 243 10.34 -3.86 -3.69
CA GLY A 243 9.05 -4.37 -4.16
C GLY A 243 8.94 -4.50 -5.68
N GLY A 244 7.81 -5.05 -6.13
CA GLY A 244 7.51 -5.29 -7.55
C GLY A 244 8.13 -6.57 -8.11
N ARG A 245 8.48 -7.51 -7.24
CA ARG A 245 8.92 -8.87 -7.55
C ARG A 245 8.26 -9.84 -6.60
N PHE A 246 7.73 -10.92 -7.15
CA PHE A 246 6.94 -11.91 -6.40
C PHE A 246 7.77 -13.16 -6.10
N SER A 247 7.41 -13.87 -5.03
CA SER A 247 7.93 -15.20 -4.76
C SER A 247 7.69 -16.15 -5.95
N PRO A 248 8.52 -17.17 -6.18
CA PRO A 248 8.34 -18.05 -7.31
C PRO A 248 6.95 -18.67 -7.37
N GLU A 249 6.43 -19.13 -6.23
CA GLU A 249 5.12 -19.75 -6.09
C GLU A 249 3.99 -18.74 -6.39
N PHE A 250 4.05 -17.57 -5.77
CA PHE A 250 3.02 -16.54 -5.96
C PHE A 250 3.05 -15.97 -7.38
N ARG A 251 4.23 -15.82 -7.98
CA ARG A 251 4.39 -15.43 -9.37
C ARG A 251 3.76 -16.45 -10.33
N ALA A 252 3.98 -17.75 -10.11
CA ALA A 252 3.35 -18.79 -10.91
C ALA A 252 1.82 -18.74 -10.81
N ARG A 253 1.29 -18.58 -9.60
CA ARG A 253 -0.15 -18.40 -9.35
C ARG A 253 -0.72 -17.18 -10.08
N LEU A 254 -0.05 -16.03 -9.97
CA LEU A 254 -0.43 -14.81 -10.67
C LEU A 254 -0.41 -15.00 -12.19
N ALA A 255 0.63 -15.65 -12.74
CA ALA A 255 0.72 -15.92 -14.17
C ALA A 255 -0.45 -16.80 -14.66
N THR A 256 -0.84 -17.81 -13.90
CA THR A 256 -2.00 -18.67 -14.21
C THR A 256 -3.31 -17.87 -14.21
N LEU A 257 -3.51 -17.02 -13.20
CA LEU A 257 -4.75 -16.25 -13.05
C LEU A 257 -4.88 -15.10 -14.05
N THR A 258 -3.78 -14.40 -14.31
CA THR A 258 -3.78 -13.20 -15.16
C THR A 258 -3.47 -13.48 -16.62
N GLY A 259 -2.84 -14.62 -16.94
CA GLY A 259 -2.29 -14.90 -18.25
C GLY A 259 -1.04 -14.06 -18.60
N GLU A 260 -0.45 -13.34 -17.62
CA GLU A 260 0.66 -12.42 -17.84
C GLU A 260 2.02 -13.08 -17.57
N ALA A 261 2.98 -12.86 -18.48
CA ALA A 261 4.35 -13.33 -18.32
C ALA A 261 5.13 -12.42 -17.35
N LEU A 262 5.15 -12.77 -16.09
CA LEU A 262 5.79 -11.95 -15.05
C LEU A 262 7.32 -12.17 -15.02
N PRO A 263 8.12 -11.08 -14.93
CA PRO A 263 9.57 -11.17 -14.94
C PRO A 263 10.11 -11.94 -13.73
N ARG A 264 11.16 -12.74 -13.98
CA ARG A 264 11.96 -13.35 -12.93
C ARG A 264 12.92 -12.32 -12.33
N GLY A 265 13.32 -12.47 -11.08
CA GLY A 265 14.32 -11.59 -10.47
C GLY A 265 14.66 -12.01 -9.04
N ARG A 266 15.78 -11.49 -8.52
CA ARG A 266 16.13 -11.68 -7.11
C ARG A 266 15.07 -10.96 -6.27
N ILE A 267 14.52 -11.66 -5.31
CA ILE A 267 13.57 -11.13 -4.33
C ILE A 267 14.39 -10.74 -3.10
N THR A 268 14.15 -9.54 -2.59
CA THR A 268 14.55 -9.23 -1.21
C THR A 268 13.58 -9.97 -0.30
N PRO A 269 14.04 -10.90 0.56
CA PRO A 269 13.13 -11.54 1.50
C PRO A 269 12.40 -10.51 2.32
N SER A 270 11.09 -10.42 2.13
CA SER A 270 10.20 -9.54 2.88
C SER A 270 8.81 -10.15 2.88
N PRO A 271 8.12 -10.18 4.02
CA PRO A 271 6.72 -10.63 4.09
C PRO A 271 5.79 -9.87 3.13
N LEU A 272 6.14 -8.61 2.81
CA LEU A 272 5.38 -7.74 1.91
C LEU A 272 5.74 -7.91 0.43
N ALA A 273 6.75 -8.70 0.06
CA ALA A 273 7.21 -8.80 -1.33
C ALA A 273 6.07 -9.13 -2.31
N ASP A 274 5.20 -10.07 -1.92
CA ASP A 274 4.06 -10.52 -2.71
C ASP A 274 2.85 -9.58 -2.66
N ALA A 275 2.92 -8.50 -1.87
CA ALA A 275 1.85 -7.53 -1.69
C ALA A 275 2.08 -6.21 -2.44
N ILE A 276 3.24 -6.04 -3.09
CA ILE A 276 3.65 -4.75 -3.70
C ILE A 276 3.64 -4.86 -5.22
N VAL A 277 2.88 -3.98 -5.87
CA VAL A 277 2.80 -3.89 -7.34
C VAL A 277 3.23 -2.51 -7.80
N LEU A 278 4.13 -2.46 -8.78
CA LEU A 278 4.61 -1.22 -9.38
C LEU A 278 4.00 -1.06 -10.78
N LEU A 279 3.12 -0.06 -10.95
CA LEU A 279 2.54 0.29 -12.25
C LEU A 279 3.59 1.01 -13.09
N ARG A 280 3.98 0.40 -14.21
CA ARG A 280 5.11 0.88 -15.02
C ARG A 280 4.67 1.62 -16.28
N HIS A 281 3.43 1.41 -16.76
CA HIS A 281 2.92 2.04 -17.96
C HIS A 281 2.11 3.29 -17.64
N SER A 282 2.41 4.42 -18.32
CA SER A 282 1.63 5.65 -18.22
C SER A 282 0.73 5.77 -19.43
N TYR A 283 -0.57 5.86 -19.21
CA TYR A 283 -1.58 6.05 -20.27
C TYR A 283 -1.76 7.53 -20.65
N ARG A 284 -1.27 8.44 -19.82
CA ARG A 284 -1.40 9.90 -20.07
C ARG A 284 -0.23 10.47 -20.85
N PHE A 285 0.96 9.93 -20.66
CA PHE A 285 2.20 10.44 -21.26
C PHE A 285 2.82 9.35 -22.12
N GLY A 286 2.75 9.51 -23.46
CA GLY A 286 3.39 8.60 -24.40
C GLY A 286 4.92 8.58 -24.24
N ALA A 287 5.55 7.48 -24.64
CA ALA A 287 7.01 7.31 -24.57
C ALA A 287 7.81 8.41 -25.32
N ALA A 288 7.17 9.08 -26.28
CA ALA A 288 7.77 10.18 -27.06
C ALA A 288 7.68 11.55 -26.36
N SER A 289 6.87 11.71 -25.30
CA SER A 289 6.76 12.97 -24.58
C SER A 289 8.01 13.25 -23.74
N GLY A 290 8.33 14.52 -23.48
CA GLY A 290 9.47 14.90 -22.63
C GLY A 290 9.40 14.27 -21.23
N ILE A 291 8.18 14.12 -20.66
CA ILE A 291 7.92 13.46 -19.39
C ILE A 291 8.06 11.93 -19.51
N GLY A 292 7.63 11.34 -20.63
CA GLY A 292 7.77 9.89 -20.88
C GLY A 292 9.21 9.43 -21.10
N ARG A 293 10.10 10.34 -21.49
CA ARG A 293 11.56 10.10 -21.65
C ARG A 293 12.37 10.28 -20.37
N TRP A 294 11.74 10.79 -19.29
CA TRP A 294 12.45 10.95 -18.01
C TRP A 294 12.99 9.61 -17.54
N PRO A 295 14.28 9.56 -17.11
CA PRO A 295 14.89 8.30 -16.70
C PRO A 295 14.06 7.59 -15.63
N ARG A 296 13.67 6.35 -15.92
CA ARG A 296 12.93 5.47 -14.97
C ARG A 296 13.88 4.76 -14.00
N ASP A 297 15.18 4.97 -14.18
CA ASP A 297 16.20 4.38 -13.31
C ASP A 297 16.40 5.27 -12.09
N SER A 298 16.13 4.71 -10.91
CA SER A 298 16.31 5.38 -9.62
C SER A 298 17.74 5.86 -9.36
N ASN A 299 18.75 5.22 -9.98
CA ASN A 299 20.15 5.60 -9.85
C ASN A 299 20.46 6.91 -10.60
N LEU A 300 19.85 7.12 -11.76
CA LEU A 300 20.00 8.36 -12.51
C LEU A 300 19.25 9.54 -11.89
N ARG A 301 18.09 9.30 -11.27
CA ARG A 301 17.36 10.32 -10.51
C ARG A 301 18.17 10.83 -9.31
N ASN A 302 18.83 9.95 -8.58
CA ASN A 302 19.66 10.30 -7.43
C ASN A 302 20.91 11.11 -7.83
N LEU A 303 21.42 10.92 -9.04
CA LEU A 303 22.54 11.68 -9.59
C LEU A 303 22.13 13.11 -10.01
N ILE A 304 20.93 13.27 -10.58
CA ILE A 304 20.44 14.58 -11.06
C ILE A 304 19.96 15.46 -9.91
N VAL A 305 19.41 14.89 -8.84
CA VAL A 305 18.85 15.64 -7.69
C VAL A 305 19.93 15.89 -6.60
N GLY A 306 21.15 15.34 -6.75
CA GLY A 306 22.22 15.54 -5.77
C GLY A 306 21.93 14.96 -4.39
N ALA A 307 20.93 14.06 -4.29
CA ALA A 307 20.60 13.42 -3.02
C ALA A 307 21.73 12.45 -2.63
N PRO A 308 22.31 12.56 -1.41
CA PRO A 308 23.24 11.55 -0.93
C PRO A 308 22.56 10.20 -0.97
N LYS A 309 23.32 9.13 -1.31
CA LYS A 309 22.83 7.73 -1.21
C LYS A 309 22.29 7.52 0.21
N LEU A 310 21.02 7.76 0.40
CA LEU A 310 20.35 7.51 1.67
C LEU A 310 20.53 6.02 1.96
N ARG A 311 21.03 5.74 3.15
CA ARG A 311 21.17 4.39 3.71
C ARG A 311 19.82 3.69 3.56
N GLN A 312 19.84 2.35 3.47
CA GLN A 312 18.63 1.52 3.37
C GLN A 312 17.51 2.06 4.28
N PRO A 313 16.28 2.23 3.76
CA PRO A 313 15.17 2.77 4.53
C PRO A 313 14.99 2.00 5.84
N VAL A 314 14.81 2.70 6.93
CA VAL A 314 14.74 2.15 8.29
C VAL A 314 13.62 1.13 8.39
N PHE A 315 12.46 1.46 7.83
CA PHE A 315 11.28 0.61 7.85
C PHE A 315 11.42 -0.66 7.00
N ALA A 316 12.06 -0.57 5.83
CA ALA A 316 12.33 -1.74 4.99
C ALA A 316 13.23 -2.77 5.70
N GLN A 317 14.07 -2.32 6.61
CA GLN A 317 14.92 -3.19 7.43
C GLN A 317 14.14 -3.88 8.57
N ALA A 318 13.14 -3.21 9.15
CA ALA A 318 12.23 -3.84 10.11
C ALA A 318 11.40 -4.95 9.46
N LEU A 319 11.04 -4.79 8.17
CA LEU A 319 10.31 -5.78 7.40
C LEU A 319 11.18 -6.95 6.91
N SER A 320 12.49 -6.76 6.74
CA SER A 320 13.42 -7.78 6.24
C SER A 320 14.13 -8.60 7.33
N GLY A 321 14.15 -8.08 8.56
CA GLY A 321 14.63 -8.82 9.73
C GLY A 321 13.51 -9.69 10.25
N GLY A 322 13.58 -10.99 10.00
CA GLY A 322 12.71 -11.96 10.66
C GLY A 322 12.73 -11.77 12.17
N VAL A 323 11.71 -12.29 12.82
CA VAL A 323 11.44 -12.24 14.28
C VAL A 323 12.56 -12.89 15.13
N ASP A 324 13.65 -13.32 14.51
CA ASP A 324 14.82 -13.92 15.16
C ASP A 324 15.72 -12.85 15.76
N GLY A 325 15.29 -12.33 16.92
CA GLY A 325 16.12 -11.38 17.64
C GLY A 325 15.46 -10.59 18.75
N LEU A 326 14.49 -11.22 19.45
CA LEU A 326 14.14 -10.79 20.81
C LEU A 326 15.21 -11.18 21.82
#